data_4eb9fec94ae1e7ac77505e9ff9f3ccbb
#
_entry.id   4eb9fec94ae1e7ac77505e9ff9f3ccbb
#
_cell.length_a   1.000
_cell.length_b   1.000
_cell.length_c   1.000
_cell.angle_alpha   90.00
_cell.angle_beta   90.00
_cell.angle_gamma   90.00
#
_symmetry.space_group_name_H-M   'P 1'
#
loop_
_entity.id
_entity.type
_entity.pdbx_description
1 polymer ?
#
loop_
_entity_poly.entity_id
_entity_poly.type
_entity_poly.pdbx_seq_one_letter_code
_entity_poly.pdbx_strand_id
1 'polypeptide(L)'
;HVLMKVETHNHPTAISPFPGASTGAGGEIRDEGATGRGSKPKAGLTGFTVSKLWGGLSDAAGGKPGHIASPLQIMTEGPLGGAAFNNEFGRPNLLGYFREYELAVGEGAGAVQRGYHKPIMIAGGLGSIDARLTHKIEFAAGSLLIQLGGPGMKIGMGGGAASSLASGANAAQLDFDSVQRGNPEIERRAQEVINHCWAEGDAN
;
A
#
# COMPACT_ATOMS: atom_id res chain seq x y z
N HIS A 1 -15.45 13.98 -12.51
CA HIS A 1 -14.04 14.25 -12.25
C HIS A 1 -13.23 12.97 -12.29
N VAL A 2 -11.96 13.10 -12.63
CA VAL A 2 -10.98 12.02 -12.50
C VAL A 2 -10.33 12.14 -11.13
N LEU A 3 -10.18 11.03 -10.45
CA LEU A 3 -9.47 10.92 -9.18
C LEU A 3 -8.12 10.25 -9.42
N MET A 4 -7.14 10.62 -8.63
CA MET A 4 -5.85 9.96 -8.57
C MET A 4 -5.37 9.94 -7.13
N LYS A 5 -4.94 8.79 -6.68
CA LYS A 5 -4.31 8.57 -5.38
C LYS A 5 -2.98 7.85 -5.59
N VAL A 6 -1.95 8.29 -4.89
CA VAL A 6 -0.65 7.61 -4.84
C VAL A 6 -0.12 7.68 -3.42
N GLU A 7 0.34 6.55 -2.91
CA GLU A 7 1.00 6.47 -1.60
C GLU A 7 2.16 5.48 -1.62
N THR A 8 3.02 5.56 -0.61
CA THR A 8 4.09 4.59 -0.41
C THR A 8 3.74 3.61 0.69
N HIS A 9 4.12 2.34 0.50
CA HIS A 9 3.96 1.29 1.50
C HIS A 9 5.27 0.53 1.71
N ASN A 10 6.30 1.27 2.07
CA ASN A 10 7.70 0.83 2.03
C ASN A 10 8.05 -0.19 3.12
N HIS A 11 7.75 0.13 4.39
CA HIS A 11 8.12 -0.70 5.53
C HIS A 11 7.43 -2.08 5.51
N PRO A 12 6.11 -2.19 5.35
CA PRO A 12 5.46 -3.50 5.27
C PRO A 12 5.99 -4.36 4.12
N THR A 13 6.29 -3.73 2.98
CA THR A 13 6.86 -4.43 1.81
C THR A 13 8.30 -4.91 2.06
N ALA A 14 9.08 -4.17 2.86
CA ALA A 14 10.42 -4.60 3.27
C ALA A 14 10.37 -5.84 4.16
N ILE A 15 9.38 -5.94 5.04
CA ILE A 15 9.28 -7.02 6.03
C ILE A 15 8.63 -8.27 5.42
N SER A 16 7.53 -8.08 4.69
CA SER A 16 6.77 -9.17 4.09
C SER A 16 6.24 -8.71 2.73
N PRO A 17 6.97 -8.93 1.64
CA PRO A 17 6.74 -8.26 0.36
C PRO A 17 5.34 -8.47 -0.21
N PHE A 18 4.83 -9.71 -0.24
CA PHE A 18 3.50 -9.99 -0.77
C PHE A 18 2.38 -9.30 0.04
N PRO A 19 2.20 -9.57 1.36
CA PRO A 19 1.15 -8.92 2.13
C PRO A 19 1.37 -7.41 2.28
N GLY A 20 2.61 -6.95 2.35
CA GLY A 20 2.94 -5.54 2.44
C GLY A 20 2.49 -4.77 1.19
N ALA A 21 2.82 -5.25 0.01
CA ALA A 21 2.39 -4.63 -1.25
C ALA A 21 0.87 -4.78 -1.48
N SER A 22 0.30 -5.92 -1.11
CA SER A 22 -1.14 -6.17 -1.16
C SER A 22 -1.92 -5.13 -0.37
N THR A 23 -1.56 -4.93 0.89
CA THR A 23 -2.26 -3.95 1.74
C THR A 23 -1.96 -2.49 1.38
N GLY A 24 -0.83 -2.23 0.73
CA GLY A 24 -0.56 -0.94 0.09
C GLY A 24 -1.61 -0.62 -0.99
N ALA A 25 -1.88 -1.57 -1.88
CA ALA A 25 -2.94 -1.42 -2.88
C ALA A 25 -4.33 -1.25 -2.24
N GLY A 26 -4.63 -2.03 -1.18
CA GLY A 26 -5.88 -1.90 -0.44
C GLY A 26 -6.05 -0.54 0.24
N GLY A 27 -4.97 0.01 0.84
CA GLY A 27 -4.98 1.34 1.46
C GLY A 27 -5.29 2.43 0.45
N GLU A 28 -4.64 2.37 -0.70
CA GLU A 28 -4.86 3.30 -1.80
C GLU A 28 -6.32 3.26 -2.29
N ILE A 29 -6.88 2.06 -2.49
CA ILE A 29 -8.28 1.88 -2.91
C ILE A 29 -9.25 2.48 -1.88
N ARG A 30 -9.01 2.28 -0.58
CA ARG A 30 -9.87 2.84 0.47
C ARG A 30 -9.88 4.36 0.46
N ASP A 31 -8.72 4.98 0.31
CA ASP A 31 -8.62 6.44 0.27
C ASP A 31 -9.29 7.00 -0.98
N GLU A 32 -9.08 6.38 -2.13
CA GLU A 32 -9.74 6.77 -3.38
C GLU A 32 -11.26 6.58 -3.25
N GLY A 33 -11.71 5.42 -2.75
CA GLY A 33 -13.13 5.09 -2.55
C GLY A 33 -13.84 5.99 -1.55
N ALA A 34 -13.11 6.54 -0.56
CA ALA A 34 -13.65 7.47 0.44
C ALA A 34 -13.80 8.91 -0.05
N THR A 35 -13.33 9.24 -1.25
CA THR A 35 -13.42 10.59 -1.81
C THR A 35 -14.88 10.92 -2.14
N GLY A 36 -15.36 12.05 -1.64
CA GLY A 36 -16.75 12.48 -1.87
C GLY A 36 -17.79 11.47 -1.35
N ARG A 37 -18.81 11.19 -2.16
CA ARG A 37 -19.98 10.38 -1.81
C ARG A 37 -20.26 9.28 -2.84
N GLY A 38 -19.32 8.67 -3.44
CA GLY A 38 -19.55 7.62 -4.44
C GLY A 38 -18.51 7.62 -5.54
N SER A 39 -17.27 7.82 -5.13
CA SER A 39 -16.11 7.62 -6.01
C SER A 39 -15.94 6.15 -6.36
N LYS A 40 -15.42 5.91 -7.55
CA LYS A 40 -15.28 4.57 -8.13
C LYS A 40 -13.83 4.34 -8.56
N PRO A 41 -13.02 3.61 -7.77
CA PRO A 41 -11.70 3.16 -8.18
C PRO A 41 -11.79 2.32 -9.47
N LYS A 42 -10.98 2.66 -10.49
CA LYS A 42 -11.10 2.05 -11.82
C LYS A 42 -9.88 1.27 -12.27
N ALA A 43 -8.69 1.76 -11.96
CA ALA A 43 -7.44 1.12 -12.34
C ALA A 43 -6.36 1.38 -11.30
N GLY A 44 -5.50 0.41 -11.08
CA GLY A 44 -4.38 0.50 -10.15
C GLY A 44 -3.03 0.52 -10.84
N LEU A 45 -2.02 0.93 -10.09
CA LEU A 45 -0.62 0.79 -10.43
C LEU A 45 0.18 0.36 -9.19
N THR A 46 1.30 -0.34 -9.41
CA THR A 46 2.29 -0.60 -8.37
C THR A 46 3.70 -0.39 -8.93
N GLY A 47 4.54 0.29 -8.16
CA GLY A 47 5.92 0.56 -8.56
C GLY A 47 6.90 0.20 -7.45
N PHE A 48 8.08 -0.29 -7.84
CA PHE A 48 9.09 -0.76 -6.89
C PHE A 48 10.47 -0.21 -7.23
N THR A 49 11.16 0.33 -6.22
CA THR A 49 12.57 0.64 -6.27
C THR A 49 13.28 -0.11 -5.16
N VAL A 50 14.30 -0.88 -5.48
CA VAL A 50 15.09 -1.67 -4.54
C VAL A 50 16.59 -1.45 -4.80
N SER A 51 17.45 -1.93 -3.89
CA SER A 51 18.87 -2.08 -4.13
C SER A 51 19.12 -3.10 -5.27
N LYS A 52 20.37 -3.30 -5.67
CA LYS A 52 20.69 -4.27 -6.72
C LYS A 52 20.18 -5.66 -6.41
N LEU A 53 19.62 -6.31 -7.42
CA LEU A 53 19.06 -7.65 -7.29
C LEU A 53 20.16 -8.70 -7.04
N TRP A 54 21.33 -8.50 -7.64
CA TRP A 54 22.49 -9.39 -7.52
C TRP A 54 23.78 -8.59 -7.35
N GLY A 55 24.71 -9.11 -6.56
CA GLY A 55 26.04 -8.52 -6.38
C GLY A 55 26.05 -7.12 -5.78
N GLY A 56 25.00 -6.77 -5.03
CA GLY A 56 24.87 -5.47 -4.39
C GLY A 56 25.15 -5.49 -2.89
N LEU A 57 24.79 -4.41 -2.21
CA LEU A 57 24.93 -4.27 -0.75
C LEU A 57 24.16 -5.32 0.05
N SER A 58 23.08 -5.83 -0.50
CA SER A 58 22.29 -6.90 0.13
C SER A 58 23.04 -8.21 0.27
N ASP A 59 24.03 -8.43 -0.58
CA ASP A 59 24.85 -9.65 -0.60
C ASP A 59 26.12 -9.49 0.27
N ALA A 60 26.45 -8.27 0.66
CA ALA A 60 27.61 -7.97 1.50
C ALA A 60 27.29 -8.13 3.00
N ALA A 61 28.18 -8.75 3.73
CA ALA A 61 28.06 -8.85 5.19
C ALA A 61 27.99 -7.45 5.82
N GLY A 62 26.86 -7.10 6.43
CA GLY A 62 26.67 -5.89 7.21
C GLY A 62 25.86 -4.77 6.57
N GLY A 63 25.39 -4.92 5.33
CA GLY A 63 24.64 -3.84 4.66
C GLY A 63 23.15 -3.77 4.96
N LYS A 64 22.49 -4.89 5.26
CA LYS A 64 21.05 -5.01 5.41
C LYS A 64 20.66 -5.67 6.73
N PRO A 65 19.65 -5.16 7.47
CA PRO A 65 19.08 -5.90 8.61
C PRO A 65 18.57 -7.27 8.19
N GLY A 66 18.86 -8.30 8.99
CA GLY A 66 18.61 -9.69 8.61
C GLY A 66 17.14 -10.07 8.38
N HIS A 67 16.21 -9.32 8.99
CA HIS A 67 14.77 -9.55 8.88
C HIS A 67 14.09 -8.79 7.71
N ILE A 68 14.84 -7.97 6.99
CA ILE A 68 14.34 -7.32 5.76
C ILE A 68 14.54 -8.26 4.59
N ALA A 69 13.51 -8.41 3.77
CA ALA A 69 13.55 -9.22 2.55
C ALA A 69 14.64 -8.76 1.58
N SER A 70 15.19 -9.67 0.79
CA SER A 70 16.17 -9.31 -0.23
C SER A 70 15.53 -8.49 -1.35
N PRO A 71 16.31 -7.67 -2.09
CA PRO A 71 15.81 -6.96 -3.27
C PRO A 71 15.11 -7.88 -4.27
N LEU A 72 15.67 -9.05 -4.52
CA LEU A 72 15.10 -10.04 -5.42
C LEU A 72 13.76 -10.56 -4.90
N GLN A 73 13.65 -10.89 -3.61
CA GLN A 73 12.41 -11.32 -3.01
C GLN A 73 11.33 -10.23 -3.09
N ILE A 74 11.67 -8.98 -2.80
CA ILE A 74 10.74 -7.86 -2.92
C ILE A 74 10.23 -7.72 -4.36
N MET A 75 11.12 -7.83 -5.34
CA MET A 75 10.77 -7.67 -6.76
C MET A 75 10.00 -8.85 -7.34
N THR A 76 10.07 -10.03 -6.73
CA THR A 76 9.30 -11.21 -7.16
C THR A 76 7.95 -11.32 -6.46
N GLU A 77 7.89 -11.05 -5.16
CA GLU A 77 6.67 -11.24 -4.36
C GLU A 77 5.80 -9.98 -4.27
N GLY A 78 6.41 -8.80 -4.18
CA GLY A 78 5.69 -7.54 -4.01
C GLY A 78 4.69 -7.25 -5.13
N PRO A 79 5.10 -7.32 -6.42
CA PRO A 79 4.19 -7.13 -7.54
C PRO A 79 3.01 -8.09 -7.56
N LEU A 80 3.24 -9.35 -7.18
CA LEU A 80 2.19 -10.35 -7.07
C LEU A 80 1.17 -9.98 -5.97
N GLY A 81 1.64 -9.45 -4.85
CA GLY A 81 0.77 -8.98 -3.76
C GLY A 81 -0.13 -7.83 -4.20
N GLY A 82 0.44 -6.81 -4.83
CA GLY A 82 -0.32 -5.67 -5.36
C GLY A 82 -1.31 -6.08 -6.44
N ALA A 83 -0.89 -6.95 -7.36
CA ALA A 83 -1.75 -7.47 -8.43
C ALA A 83 -2.89 -8.32 -7.88
N ALA A 84 -2.62 -9.20 -6.90
CA ALA A 84 -3.63 -10.06 -6.28
C ALA A 84 -4.73 -9.24 -5.62
N PHE A 85 -4.38 -8.20 -4.86
CA PHE A 85 -5.38 -7.34 -4.22
C PHE A 85 -6.27 -6.64 -5.26
N ASN A 86 -5.67 -6.04 -6.28
CA ASN A 86 -6.42 -5.39 -7.35
C ASN A 86 -7.34 -6.37 -8.08
N ASN A 87 -6.85 -7.58 -8.37
CA ASN A 87 -7.63 -8.61 -9.05
C ASN A 87 -8.86 -9.06 -8.24
N GLU A 88 -8.68 -9.35 -6.96
CA GLU A 88 -9.79 -9.76 -6.09
C GLU A 88 -10.78 -8.61 -5.81
N PHE A 89 -10.28 -7.39 -5.67
CA PHE A 89 -11.14 -6.21 -5.59
C PHE A 89 -11.94 -5.98 -6.88
N GLY A 90 -11.41 -6.42 -8.03
CA GLY A 90 -12.08 -6.34 -9.32
C GLY A 90 -11.76 -5.07 -10.11
N ARG A 91 -10.53 -4.57 -10.00
CA ARG A 91 -9.99 -3.54 -10.90
C ARG A 91 -8.65 -3.99 -11.50
N PRO A 92 -8.33 -3.60 -12.74
CA PRO A 92 -7.04 -3.95 -13.34
C PRO A 92 -5.89 -3.20 -12.67
N ASN A 93 -4.77 -3.88 -12.46
CA ASN A 93 -3.49 -3.27 -12.11
C ASN A 93 -2.70 -3.05 -13.41
N LEU A 94 -2.84 -1.88 -14.02
CA LEU A 94 -2.44 -1.62 -15.41
C LEU A 94 -1.00 -1.15 -15.56
N LEU A 95 -0.51 -0.37 -14.61
CA LEU A 95 0.75 0.34 -14.72
C LEU A 95 1.65 0.07 -13.52
N GLY A 96 2.89 0.43 -13.69
CA GLY A 96 3.88 0.35 -12.63
C GLY A 96 5.29 0.52 -13.17
N TYR A 97 6.26 0.34 -12.30
CA TYR A 97 7.66 0.34 -12.69
C TYR A 97 8.46 -0.59 -11.79
N PHE A 98 9.59 -1.06 -12.30
CA PHE A 98 10.60 -1.79 -11.56
C PHE A 98 11.95 -1.07 -11.72
N ARG A 99 12.60 -0.77 -10.62
CA ARG A 99 13.89 -0.07 -10.64
C ARG A 99 14.80 -0.62 -9.56
N GLU A 100 16.05 -0.88 -9.93
CA GLU A 100 17.14 -1.08 -8.97
C GLU A 100 18.06 0.14 -8.96
N TYR A 101 18.63 0.44 -7.80
CA TYR A 101 19.57 1.53 -7.67
C TYR A 101 20.50 1.35 -6.48
N GLU A 102 21.80 1.43 -6.75
CA GLU A 102 22.85 1.62 -5.76
C GLU A 102 23.91 2.56 -6.34
N LEU A 103 24.46 3.40 -5.48
CA LEU A 103 25.49 4.37 -5.83
C LEU A 103 26.55 4.46 -4.74
N ALA A 104 27.82 4.42 -5.13
CA ALA A 104 28.93 4.81 -4.27
C ALA A 104 29.01 6.35 -4.25
N VAL A 105 29.01 6.94 -3.05
CA VAL A 105 29.12 8.38 -2.83
C VAL A 105 30.40 8.65 -2.04
N GLY A 106 31.26 9.54 -2.55
CA GLY A 106 32.59 9.83 -1.99
C GLY A 106 33.69 9.04 -2.70
N GLU A 107 34.93 9.23 -2.26
CA GLU A 107 36.12 8.62 -2.85
C GLU A 107 36.94 7.83 -1.81
N GLY A 108 37.68 6.83 -2.29
CA GLY A 108 38.61 6.03 -1.48
C GLY A 108 37.95 5.31 -0.32
N ALA A 109 38.63 5.19 0.81
CA ALA A 109 38.16 4.49 2.00
C ALA A 109 36.96 5.16 2.71
N GLY A 110 36.64 6.39 2.33
CA GLY A 110 35.47 7.13 2.83
C GLY A 110 34.22 7.00 1.98
N ALA A 111 34.26 6.24 0.89
CA ALA A 111 33.09 6.04 0.03
C ALA A 111 31.98 5.30 0.81
N VAL A 112 30.76 5.83 0.72
CA VAL A 112 29.56 5.24 1.32
C VAL A 112 28.64 4.74 0.22
N GLN A 113 28.23 3.49 0.30
CA GLN A 113 27.25 2.93 -0.60
C GLN A 113 25.84 3.37 -0.18
N ARG A 114 25.05 3.82 -1.14
CA ARG A 114 23.65 4.22 -0.98
C ARG A 114 22.76 3.33 -1.83
N GLY A 115 21.68 2.83 -1.24
CA GLY A 115 20.72 1.97 -1.92
C GLY A 115 19.40 1.91 -1.18
N TYR A 116 18.49 1.06 -1.65
CA TYR A 116 17.13 0.94 -1.11
C TYR A 116 16.92 -0.44 -0.46
N HIS A 117 17.54 -0.68 0.71
CA HIS A 117 17.23 -1.87 1.51
C HIS A 117 15.78 -1.82 2.01
N LYS A 118 15.38 -0.68 2.56
CA LYS A 118 13.94 -0.34 2.68
C LYS A 118 13.49 0.12 1.31
N PRO A 119 12.67 -0.65 0.60
CA PRO A 119 12.28 -0.31 -0.76
C PRO A 119 11.45 0.97 -0.82
N ILE A 120 11.33 1.55 -1.98
CA ILE A 120 10.18 2.39 -2.30
C ILE A 120 9.17 1.48 -2.97
N MET A 121 8.04 1.27 -2.33
CA MET A 121 6.88 0.63 -2.92
C MET A 121 5.80 1.69 -3.06
N ILE A 122 5.33 1.90 -4.28
CA ILE A 122 4.25 2.83 -4.59
C ILE A 122 3.01 2.02 -4.97
N ALA A 123 1.90 2.31 -4.30
CA ALA A 123 0.57 1.93 -4.71
C ALA A 123 -0.17 3.17 -5.18
N GLY A 124 -0.85 3.09 -6.32
CA GLY A 124 -1.61 4.20 -6.84
C GLY A 124 -2.77 3.73 -7.70
N GLY A 125 -3.66 4.65 -8.02
CA GLY A 125 -4.83 4.36 -8.82
C GLY A 125 -5.44 5.58 -9.47
N LEU A 126 -6.32 5.28 -10.40
CA LEU A 126 -7.18 6.22 -11.09
C LEU A 126 -8.63 5.81 -10.91
N GLY A 127 -9.48 6.76 -10.63
CA GLY A 127 -10.91 6.56 -10.51
C GLY A 127 -11.72 7.71 -11.09
N SER A 128 -13.00 7.67 -10.81
CA SER A 128 -13.93 8.71 -11.23
C SER A 128 -14.96 9.00 -10.15
N ILE A 129 -15.43 10.24 -10.14
CA ILE A 129 -16.55 10.68 -9.30
C ILE A 129 -17.46 11.60 -10.10
N ASP A 130 -18.76 11.46 -9.91
CA ASP A 130 -19.72 12.42 -10.45
C ASP A 130 -19.53 13.79 -9.78
N ALA A 131 -19.62 14.87 -10.57
CA ALA A 131 -19.44 16.23 -10.05
C ALA A 131 -20.42 16.58 -8.91
N ARG A 132 -21.61 15.97 -8.91
CA ARG A 132 -22.62 16.15 -7.85
C ARG A 132 -22.26 15.48 -6.53
N LEU A 133 -21.33 14.52 -6.55
CA LEU A 133 -20.95 13.70 -5.40
C LEU A 133 -19.61 14.11 -4.77
N THR A 134 -19.01 15.20 -5.21
CA THR A 134 -17.66 15.63 -4.76
C THR A 134 -17.62 16.11 -3.31
N HIS A 135 -18.76 16.55 -2.76
CA HIS A 135 -18.85 17.04 -1.39
C HIS A 135 -19.65 16.10 -0.50
N LYS A 136 -19.23 15.98 0.75
CA LYS A 136 -20.02 15.33 1.79
C LYS A 136 -21.25 16.20 2.08
N ILE A 137 -22.36 15.58 2.48
CA ILE A 137 -23.55 16.28 2.96
C ILE A 137 -23.65 16.13 4.47
N GLU A 138 -24.19 17.15 5.11
CA GLU A 138 -24.54 17.07 6.54
C GLU A 138 -25.79 16.20 6.71
N PHE A 139 -25.78 15.38 7.72
CA PHE A 139 -26.91 14.51 8.05
C PHE A 139 -27.55 14.94 9.37
N ALA A 140 -28.85 14.71 9.49
CA ALA A 140 -29.63 15.14 10.64
C ALA A 140 -29.29 14.35 11.91
N ALA A 141 -29.55 14.94 13.07
CA ALA A 141 -29.51 14.19 14.32
C ALA A 141 -30.50 13.02 14.27
N GLY A 142 -30.08 11.85 14.69
CA GLY A 142 -30.85 10.60 14.61
C GLY A 142 -30.57 9.75 13.38
N SER A 143 -29.75 10.22 12.43
CA SER A 143 -29.25 9.38 11.34
C SER A 143 -28.46 8.18 11.87
N LEU A 144 -28.57 7.04 11.18
CA LEU A 144 -27.89 5.81 11.57
C LEU A 144 -26.43 5.85 11.13
N LEU A 145 -25.53 5.49 12.04
CA LEU A 145 -24.14 5.21 11.72
C LEU A 145 -23.98 3.71 11.48
N ILE A 146 -23.65 3.35 10.25
CA ILE A 146 -23.50 1.95 9.84
C ILE A 146 -22.02 1.66 9.59
N GLN A 147 -21.49 0.64 10.28
CA GLN A 147 -20.14 0.13 10.03
C GLN A 147 -20.21 -1.05 9.08
N LEU A 148 -19.49 -0.95 7.96
CA LEU A 148 -19.34 -2.01 6.98
C LEU A 148 -17.95 -2.61 7.08
N GLY A 149 -17.84 -3.93 6.91
CA GLY A 149 -16.58 -4.65 6.87
C GLY A 149 -16.62 -5.98 7.59
N GLY A 150 -15.45 -6.57 7.75
CA GLY A 150 -15.27 -7.81 8.52
C GLY A 150 -14.82 -7.53 9.96
N PRO A 151 -14.43 -8.60 10.68
CA PRO A 151 -13.84 -8.44 12.01
C PRO A 151 -12.53 -7.66 11.91
N GLY A 152 -12.29 -6.77 12.86
CA GLY A 152 -11.02 -6.06 12.96
C GLY A 152 -9.87 -7.04 13.18
N MET A 153 -8.82 -6.95 12.39
CA MET A 153 -7.60 -7.72 12.60
C MET A 153 -6.62 -6.92 13.45
N LYS A 154 -6.02 -7.58 14.43
CA LYS A 154 -4.98 -6.96 15.26
C LYS A 154 -3.72 -6.78 14.45
N ILE A 155 -3.14 -5.58 14.54
CA ILE A 155 -1.75 -5.32 14.16
C ILE A 155 -0.94 -5.12 15.43
N GLY A 156 0.37 -5.39 15.39
CA GLY A 156 1.24 -5.28 16.57
C GLY A 156 1.32 -3.86 17.13
N MET A 157 1.81 -3.76 18.35
CA MET A 157 2.09 -2.48 18.99
C MET A 157 3.06 -1.66 18.13
N GLY A 158 2.71 -0.42 17.87
CA GLY A 158 3.42 0.42 16.91
C GLY A 158 2.76 0.49 15.54
N GLY A 159 2.03 -0.53 15.10
CA GLY A 159 1.24 -0.51 13.86
C GLY A 159 1.89 0.27 12.73
N GLY A 160 1.16 1.23 12.14
CA GLY A 160 1.67 2.10 11.09
C GLY A 160 2.83 3.03 11.51
N ALA A 161 3.04 3.28 12.80
CA ALA A 161 4.16 4.10 13.27
C ALA A 161 5.52 3.44 13.02
N ALA A 162 5.59 2.11 12.93
CA ALA A 162 6.81 1.39 12.57
C ALA A 162 7.37 1.82 11.21
N SER A 163 6.51 2.25 10.28
CA SER A 163 6.89 2.70 8.95
C SER A 163 7.74 3.98 8.96
N SER A 164 7.64 4.80 10.00
CA SER A 164 8.37 6.06 10.15
C SER A 164 9.76 5.88 10.74
N LEU A 165 10.10 4.68 11.24
CA LEU A 165 11.38 4.39 11.84
C LEU A 165 12.44 4.01 10.79
N ALA A 166 13.71 4.17 11.16
CA ALA A 166 14.80 3.67 10.33
C ALA A 166 14.76 2.14 10.24
N SER A 167 15.16 1.61 9.10
CA SER A 167 15.21 0.16 8.90
C SER A 167 16.09 -0.53 9.94
N GLY A 168 15.56 -1.57 10.59
CA GLY A 168 16.27 -2.32 11.62
C GLY A 168 16.27 -1.67 13.02
N ALA A 169 15.55 -0.56 13.22
CA ALA A 169 15.43 0.06 14.53
C ALA A 169 14.54 -0.73 15.51
N ASN A 170 13.61 -1.52 15.00
CA ASN A 170 12.71 -2.36 15.80
C ASN A 170 13.23 -3.81 15.92
N ALA A 171 12.73 -4.51 16.93
CA ALA A 171 12.87 -5.95 16.98
C ALA A 171 12.08 -6.59 15.81
N ALA A 172 12.63 -7.65 15.20
CA ALA A 172 12.03 -8.30 14.03
C ALA A 172 10.57 -8.71 14.25
N GLN A 173 10.22 -9.19 15.44
CA GLN A 173 8.85 -9.59 15.77
C GLN A 173 7.88 -8.40 15.71
N LEU A 174 8.26 -7.23 16.21
CA LEU A 174 7.42 -6.03 16.15
C LEU A 174 7.22 -5.55 14.71
N ASP A 175 8.24 -5.68 13.88
CA ASP A 175 8.13 -5.35 12.46
C ASP A 175 7.17 -6.31 11.74
N PHE A 176 7.26 -7.61 12.00
CA PHE A 176 6.32 -8.61 11.47
C PHE A 176 4.88 -8.37 11.91
N ASP A 177 4.68 -8.07 13.18
CA ASP A 177 3.37 -7.80 13.76
C ASP A 177 2.75 -6.51 13.22
N SER A 178 3.56 -5.58 12.71
CA SER A 178 3.09 -4.32 12.11
C SER A 178 2.54 -4.49 10.68
N VAL A 179 2.82 -5.60 10.00
CA VAL A 179 2.36 -5.85 8.65
C VAL A 179 0.86 -6.16 8.66
N GLN A 180 0.09 -5.30 8.01
CA GLN A 180 -1.35 -5.48 7.89
C GLN A 180 -1.70 -6.70 7.03
N ARG A 181 -2.90 -7.22 7.25
CA ARG A 181 -3.55 -8.25 6.42
C ARG A 181 -4.82 -7.66 5.85
N GLY A 182 -4.99 -7.69 4.55
CA GLY A 182 -6.16 -7.17 3.85
C GLY A 182 -7.16 -8.26 3.49
N ASN A 183 -8.38 -7.83 3.21
CA ASN A 183 -9.41 -8.67 2.60
C ASN A 183 -10.05 -7.92 1.44
N PRO A 184 -9.56 -8.11 0.21
CA PRO A 184 -10.02 -7.37 -0.97
C PRO A 184 -11.49 -7.64 -1.30
N GLU A 185 -11.99 -8.85 -1.06
CA GLU A 185 -13.40 -9.19 -1.28
C GLU A 185 -14.33 -8.41 -0.36
N ILE A 186 -14.03 -8.34 0.93
CA ILE A 186 -14.83 -7.57 1.89
C ILE A 186 -14.78 -6.08 1.53
N GLU A 187 -13.62 -5.57 1.17
CA GLU A 187 -13.44 -4.18 0.75
C GLU A 187 -14.27 -3.87 -0.50
N ARG A 188 -14.28 -4.78 -1.48
CA ARG A 188 -15.14 -4.66 -2.66
C ARG A 188 -16.61 -4.66 -2.30
N ARG A 189 -17.06 -5.57 -1.46
CA ARG A 189 -18.45 -5.66 -1.04
C ARG A 189 -18.90 -4.40 -0.30
N ALA A 190 -18.07 -3.85 0.58
CA ALA A 190 -18.36 -2.59 1.27
C ALA A 190 -18.49 -1.43 0.26
N GLN A 191 -17.59 -1.36 -0.71
CA GLN A 191 -17.65 -0.34 -1.78
C GLN A 191 -18.94 -0.47 -2.62
N GLU A 192 -19.37 -1.67 -2.93
CA GLU A 192 -20.62 -1.89 -3.69
C GLU A 192 -21.86 -1.47 -2.90
N VAL A 193 -21.91 -1.73 -1.60
CA VAL A 193 -23.01 -1.24 -0.75
C VAL A 193 -23.09 0.28 -0.80
N ILE A 194 -21.96 0.97 -0.64
CA ILE A 194 -21.89 2.43 -0.73
C ILE A 194 -22.35 2.93 -2.09
N ASN A 195 -21.90 2.27 -3.17
CA ASN A 195 -22.29 2.64 -4.54
C ASN A 195 -23.80 2.49 -4.77
N HIS A 196 -24.41 1.43 -4.23
CA HIS A 196 -25.86 1.21 -4.33
C HIS A 196 -26.64 2.25 -3.53
N CYS A 197 -26.21 2.59 -2.31
CA CYS A 197 -26.84 3.63 -1.53
C CYS A 197 -26.87 4.97 -2.27
N TRP A 198 -25.76 5.35 -2.93
CA TRP A 198 -25.73 6.58 -3.74
C TRP A 198 -26.61 6.51 -4.99
N ALA A 199 -26.81 5.32 -5.55
CA ALA A 199 -27.72 5.14 -6.69
C ALA A 199 -29.18 5.35 -6.30
N GLU A 200 -29.54 5.08 -5.06
CA GLU A 200 -30.88 5.31 -4.51
C GLU A 200 -31.16 6.79 -4.17
N GLY A 201 -30.14 7.63 -4.13
CA GLY A 201 -30.26 9.06 -3.95
C GLY A 201 -29.85 9.56 -2.55
N ASP A 202 -29.96 10.87 -2.35
CA ASP A 202 -29.42 11.58 -1.17
C ASP A 202 -30.15 11.27 0.15
N ALA A 203 -31.25 10.54 0.12
CA ALA A 203 -32.01 10.11 1.31
C ALA A 203 -31.45 8.84 1.97
N ASN A 204 -30.45 8.18 1.35
CA ASN A 204 -29.87 6.91 1.80
C ASN A 204 -28.43 7.08 2.31
#